data_b4f1a1413a8d88f3e8f828229975d96d
#
_entry.id   b4f1a1413a8d88f3e8f828229975d96d
#
_cell.length_a   1.000
_cell.length_b   1.000
_cell.length_c   1.000
_cell.angle_alpha   90.00
_cell.angle_beta   90.00
_cell.angle_gamma   90.00
#
_symmetry.space_group_name_H-M   'P 1'
#
loop_
_entity.id
_entity.type
_entity.pdbx_description
1 polymer ?
#
loop_
_entity_poly.entity_id
_entity_poly.type
_entity_poly.pdbx_seq_one_letter_code
_entity_poly.pdbx_strand_id
1 'polypeptide(L)'
;MDEAVSFSEVIPAAKRLVSWRPLMKLFLSILLLHATCHRNAYSYLDQLCDVGNPQFRMTLLQDAMGRLDGKYDITNGLAAFGVCDPTNPNINPDCLNYNNPSVAYGSTLVPCPDEKCPLETPESFVRGKSGFYQPHQDNALVLFGCMPPETEYFGIRTYLYEKAESNVQVDEDFCKDAMSSPTGQDIEVFPPDPTVPGSRVVVDIPWYDTRNHLSVNAVSDPDSTTKFRSLFVHITTANKQVSEDIVRAFVESGVPVEAMNIDSIPNLPVFHLEGNSTVRDSFRTIYRLVLPESIVSSQNVNSNAEDIDSYISLQNMNILVRYLTPKFPVNKNSFLPRRPTKKTVGETETDLVGKYTFQMLLWAVKSYYGEPDYVANPVPLVINMTKCLQGCYGFGENRDTAYINTDKTIELAGAGDFAVVCGANHLLLGYAVYTSVGIFNTSGLAVGVITDEMKLNSASHFAPHLPEVSNLYCVEIRSDCHDRPFCVQPIFNDVEAVLVQYRINLNPNTKTGPAVDELIWPIILGYRGPRVFQ
;
A
#
# COMPACT_ATOMS: atom_id res chain seq x y z
N MET A 1 35.57 40.60 -18.26
CA MET A 1 36.46 41.58 -17.54
C MET A 1 36.81 40.92 -16.27
N ASP A 2 38.02 40.39 -16.30
CA ASP A 2 38.67 39.62 -15.27
C ASP A 2 39.17 40.51 -14.16
N GLU A 3 39.03 40.09 -12.91
CA GLU A 3 39.99 40.47 -11.86
C GLU A 3 40.24 39.26 -10.96
N ALA A 4 41.36 38.62 -11.26
CA ALA A 4 42.02 37.67 -10.37
C ALA A 4 42.76 38.43 -9.29
N VAL A 5 42.43 38.27 -8.03
CA VAL A 5 43.22 38.73 -6.88
C VAL A 5 44.09 37.59 -6.38
N SER A 6 45.38 37.76 -6.64
CA SER A 6 46.48 36.95 -6.09
C SER A 6 46.72 37.29 -4.62
N PHE A 7 46.63 36.30 -3.75
CA PHE A 7 47.18 36.37 -2.36
C PHE A 7 48.36 35.41 -2.24
N SER A 8 49.54 35.96 -2.42
CA SER A 8 50.76 35.38 -1.93
C SER A 8 51.39 36.32 -0.88
N GLU A 9 52.00 35.73 0.14
CA GLU A 9 52.73 36.27 1.31
C GLU A 9 51.84 36.37 2.55
N VAL A 10 52.16 35.73 3.68
CA VAL A 10 53.33 35.59 4.50
C VAL A 10 53.06 34.46 5.53
N ILE A 11 53.84 33.40 5.55
CA ILE A 11 53.87 32.43 6.66
C ILE A 11 55.25 32.49 7.30
N PRO A 12 55.38 32.93 8.57
CA PRO A 12 56.62 32.75 9.29
C PRO A 12 56.72 31.31 9.82
N ALA A 13 57.87 30.72 9.55
CA ALA A 13 58.23 29.38 9.96
C ALA A 13 58.30 29.26 11.49
N ALA A 14 57.39 28.49 12.09
CA ALA A 14 57.58 27.94 13.42
C ALA A 14 57.61 26.40 13.30
N LYS A 15 58.82 25.86 13.13
CA LYS A 15 59.13 24.45 13.31
C LYS A 15 58.92 24.06 14.78
N ARG A 16 57.73 23.60 15.14
CA ARG A 16 57.55 22.69 16.28
C ARG A 16 57.02 21.37 15.72
N LEU A 17 57.90 20.41 15.59
CA LEU A 17 57.59 19.00 15.38
C LEU A 17 56.85 18.48 16.62
N VAL A 18 55.55 18.75 16.71
CA VAL A 18 54.68 18.00 17.60
C VAL A 18 54.46 16.66 16.89
N SER A 19 54.96 15.58 17.51
CA SER A 19 54.79 14.23 16.96
C SER A 19 53.28 13.90 16.91
N TRP A 20 52.73 13.88 15.73
CA TRP A 20 51.30 13.58 15.46
C TRP A 20 50.96 12.12 15.71
N ARG A 21 51.96 11.26 16.02
CA ARG A 21 51.76 9.81 16.23
C ARG A 21 50.81 9.45 17.39
N PRO A 22 50.81 10.10 18.55
CA PRO A 22 49.87 9.77 19.62
C PRO A 22 48.42 10.20 19.31
N LEU A 23 48.23 11.36 18.66
CA LEU A 23 46.92 11.87 18.26
C LEU A 23 46.28 10.98 17.16
N MET A 24 47.05 10.54 16.19
CA MET A 24 46.60 9.63 15.15
C MET A 24 46.23 8.25 15.70
N LYS A 25 46.97 7.72 16.68
CA LYS A 25 46.61 6.48 17.37
C LYS A 25 45.33 6.61 18.18
N LEU A 26 45.12 7.73 18.85
CA LEU A 26 43.90 7.99 19.60
C LEU A 26 42.69 8.12 18.64
N PHE A 27 42.87 8.83 17.53
CA PHE A 27 41.82 8.97 16.51
C PHE A 27 41.46 7.64 15.83
N LEU A 28 42.46 6.79 15.50
CA LEU A 28 42.22 5.44 14.99
C LEU A 28 41.57 4.54 16.05
N SER A 29 41.95 4.66 17.31
CA SER A 29 41.29 3.88 18.38
C SER A 29 39.86 4.30 18.61
N ILE A 30 39.55 5.59 18.54
CA ILE A 30 38.17 6.11 18.63
C ILE A 30 37.35 5.67 17.41
N LEU A 31 37.90 5.72 16.19
CA LEU A 31 37.27 5.22 14.98
C LEU A 31 37.03 3.70 15.02
N LEU A 32 38.00 2.91 15.53
CA LEU A 32 37.84 1.47 15.71
C LEU A 32 36.83 1.13 16.79
N LEU A 33 36.83 1.88 17.92
CA LEU A 33 35.80 1.72 18.95
C LEU A 33 34.39 2.06 18.39
N HIS A 34 34.31 3.14 17.62
CA HIS A 34 33.05 3.55 16.99
C HIS A 34 32.56 2.52 15.98
N ALA A 35 33.47 2.01 15.14
CA ALA A 35 33.16 0.95 14.18
C ALA A 35 32.78 -0.39 14.85
N THR A 36 33.45 -0.75 15.95
CA THR A 36 33.10 -1.97 16.72
C THR A 36 31.81 -1.81 17.51
N CYS A 37 31.57 -0.63 18.13
CA CYS A 37 30.28 -0.35 18.76
C CYS A 37 29.14 -0.35 17.73
N HIS A 38 29.35 0.24 16.54
CA HIS A 38 28.35 0.21 15.47
C HIS A 38 28.10 -1.22 14.97
N ARG A 39 29.13 -2.02 14.69
CA ARG A 39 28.94 -3.42 14.28
C ARG A 39 28.22 -4.25 15.35
N ASN A 40 28.58 -4.11 16.60
CA ASN A 40 27.91 -4.82 17.69
C ASN A 40 26.46 -4.36 17.88
N ALA A 41 26.16 -3.08 17.68
CA ALA A 41 24.78 -2.57 17.71
C ALA A 41 23.95 -3.12 16.55
N TYR A 42 24.50 -3.20 15.34
CA TYR A 42 23.79 -3.75 14.19
C TYR A 42 23.56 -5.27 14.31
N SER A 43 24.57 -6.07 14.70
CA SER A 43 24.38 -7.51 14.95
C SER A 43 23.36 -7.81 16.06
N TYR A 44 23.18 -6.87 16.97
CA TYR A 44 22.19 -6.91 18.03
C TYR A 44 20.79 -6.61 17.49
N LEU A 45 20.67 -5.70 16.53
CA LEU A 45 19.39 -5.33 15.91
C LEU A 45 18.88 -6.41 14.95
N ASP A 46 19.75 -7.16 14.27
CA ASP A 46 19.39 -8.30 13.44
C ASP A 46 18.67 -9.39 14.23
N GLN A 47 19.12 -9.64 15.47
CA GLN A 47 18.47 -10.57 16.38
C GLN A 47 17.06 -10.12 16.81
N LEU A 48 16.71 -8.81 16.63
CA LEU A 48 15.40 -8.30 16.98
C LEU A 48 14.29 -8.79 16.06
N CYS A 49 14.59 -8.94 14.80
CA CYS A 49 13.66 -9.40 13.78
C CYS A 49 13.83 -10.89 13.46
N ASP A 50 14.76 -11.56 14.11
CA ASP A 50 14.81 -13.01 14.09
C ASP A 50 13.58 -13.60 14.82
N VAL A 51 12.94 -14.57 14.16
CA VAL A 51 11.73 -15.26 14.66
C VAL A 51 11.96 -15.87 16.04
N GLY A 52 13.22 -16.20 16.36
CA GLY A 52 13.61 -16.81 17.63
C GLY A 52 13.62 -15.89 18.86
N ASN A 53 13.51 -14.56 18.73
CA ASN A 53 13.69 -13.65 19.86
C ASN A 53 12.59 -12.58 20.06
N PRO A 54 11.31 -12.97 20.19
CA PRO A 54 10.21 -12.02 20.44
C PRO A 54 10.36 -11.30 21.80
N GLN A 55 10.98 -11.94 22.77
CA GLN A 55 11.13 -11.41 24.12
C GLN A 55 11.92 -10.09 24.16
N PHE A 56 12.92 -9.99 23.32
CA PHE A 56 13.79 -8.81 23.31
C PHE A 56 13.08 -7.58 22.72
N ARG A 57 12.29 -7.77 21.67
CA ARG A 57 11.43 -6.69 21.13
C ARG A 57 10.46 -6.16 22.18
N MET A 58 9.84 -7.08 22.91
CA MET A 58 8.95 -6.72 24.02
C MET A 58 9.67 -5.90 25.08
N THR A 59 10.91 -6.23 25.42
CA THR A 59 11.72 -5.49 26.38
C THR A 59 11.98 -4.06 25.94
N LEU A 60 12.39 -3.86 24.67
CA LEU A 60 12.60 -2.50 24.13
C LEU A 60 11.31 -1.67 24.12
N LEU A 61 10.20 -2.28 23.69
CA LEU A 61 8.91 -1.61 23.74
C LEU A 61 8.50 -1.26 25.18
N GLN A 62 8.67 -2.19 26.12
CA GLN A 62 8.35 -1.97 27.54
C GLN A 62 9.20 -0.84 28.13
N ASP A 63 10.50 -0.78 27.82
CA ASP A 63 11.37 0.31 28.27
C ASP A 63 10.92 1.65 27.68
N ALA A 64 10.68 1.72 26.36
CA ALA A 64 10.19 2.93 25.70
C ALA A 64 8.83 3.38 26.29
N MET A 65 7.89 2.45 26.49
CA MET A 65 6.59 2.77 27.08
C MET A 65 6.72 3.18 28.56
N GLY A 66 7.61 2.54 29.32
CA GLY A 66 7.90 2.92 30.70
C GLY A 66 8.39 4.35 30.87
N ARG A 67 9.17 4.86 29.89
CA ARG A 67 9.62 6.27 29.85
C ARG A 67 8.47 7.25 29.56
N LEU A 68 7.41 6.78 28.92
CA LEU A 68 6.23 7.57 28.57
C LEU A 68 5.10 7.49 29.62
N ASP A 69 5.06 6.45 30.45
CA ASP A 69 3.96 6.18 31.37
C ASP A 69 3.66 7.34 32.35
N GLY A 70 4.68 8.10 32.74
CA GLY A 70 4.50 9.31 33.57
C GLY A 70 3.72 10.44 32.86
N LYS A 71 3.69 10.45 31.52
CA LYS A 71 3.07 11.50 30.70
C LYS A 71 1.82 11.06 29.95
N TYR A 72 1.70 9.76 29.66
CA TYR A 72 0.67 9.21 28.79
C TYR A 72 -0.04 8.02 29.44
N ASP A 73 -1.34 7.93 29.23
CA ASP A 73 -2.08 6.67 29.39
C ASP A 73 -1.84 5.83 28.14
N ILE A 74 -1.37 4.60 28.34
CA ILE A 74 -0.93 3.73 27.26
C ILE A 74 -1.83 2.50 27.22
N THR A 75 -2.54 2.34 26.11
CA THR A 75 -3.41 1.18 25.90
C THR A 75 -2.86 0.25 24.81
N ASN A 76 -3.12 -1.05 24.98
CA ASN A 76 -2.66 -2.07 24.04
C ASN A 76 -3.67 -2.25 22.91
N GLY A 77 -3.19 -2.05 21.68
CA GLY A 77 -3.88 -2.45 20.47
C GLY A 77 -3.42 -3.84 19.98
N LEU A 78 -3.86 -4.19 18.79
CA LEU A 78 -3.51 -5.41 18.08
C LEU A 78 -3.38 -5.10 16.58
N ALA A 79 -2.44 -5.73 15.90
CA ALA A 79 -2.43 -5.82 14.45
C ALA A 79 -3.08 -7.15 14.05
N ALA A 80 -4.09 -7.09 13.20
CA ALA A 80 -4.79 -8.27 12.70
C ALA A 80 -4.64 -8.33 11.18
N PHE A 81 -4.35 -9.50 10.65
CA PHE A 81 -4.27 -9.77 9.23
C PHE A 81 -5.32 -10.80 8.83
N GLY A 82 -5.84 -10.67 7.63
CA GLY A 82 -6.72 -11.64 7.01
C GLY A 82 -6.41 -11.76 5.52
N VAL A 83 -6.62 -12.95 4.99
CA VAL A 83 -6.55 -13.21 3.55
C VAL A 83 -7.97 -13.22 3.01
N CYS A 84 -8.14 -12.66 1.82
CA CYS A 84 -9.39 -12.81 1.09
C CYS A 84 -9.54 -14.25 0.61
N ASP A 85 -10.46 -14.98 1.19
CA ASP A 85 -10.92 -16.25 0.64
C ASP A 85 -12.18 -15.99 -0.22
N PRO A 86 -12.05 -15.99 -1.55
CA PRO A 86 -13.20 -15.74 -2.43
C PRO A 86 -14.27 -16.83 -2.33
N THR A 87 -13.92 -18.00 -1.78
CA THR A 87 -14.87 -19.11 -1.59
C THR A 87 -15.66 -18.97 -0.28
N ASN A 88 -15.21 -18.13 0.65
CA ASN A 88 -15.89 -17.88 1.91
C ASN A 88 -15.90 -16.37 2.27
N PRO A 89 -16.77 -15.59 1.62
CA PRO A 89 -16.86 -14.14 1.85
C PRO A 89 -17.26 -13.77 3.28
N ASN A 90 -17.77 -14.74 4.06
CA ASN A 90 -18.13 -14.50 5.46
C ASN A 90 -16.93 -14.47 6.42
N ILE A 91 -15.76 -14.96 6.00
CA ILE A 91 -14.56 -14.96 6.85
C ILE A 91 -13.92 -13.57 6.90
N ASN A 92 -13.97 -12.82 5.81
CA ASN A 92 -13.41 -11.48 5.76
C ASN A 92 -14.27 -10.55 4.89
N PRO A 93 -15.08 -9.67 5.48
CA PRO A 93 -15.90 -8.72 4.71
C PRO A 93 -15.04 -7.74 3.88
N ASP A 94 -13.74 -7.58 4.19
CA ASP A 94 -12.81 -6.80 3.37
C ASP A 94 -12.52 -7.47 2.01
N CYS A 95 -12.93 -8.73 1.81
CA CYS A 95 -12.87 -9.43 0.51
C CYS A 95 -13.91 -8.96 -0.49
N LEU A 96 -14.95 -8.29 -0.03
CA LEU A 96 -15.91 -7.60 -0.86
C LEU A 96 -15.31 -6.27 -1.35
N ASN A 97 -15.95 -5.62 -2.28
CA ASN A 97 -15.60 -4.27 -2.74
C ASN A 97 -14.28 -4.17 -3.52
N TYR A 98 -14.09 -5.05 -4.51
CA TYR A 98 -12.97 -4.95 -5.46
C TYR A 98 -11.57 -5.06 -4.82
N ASN A 99 -11.43 -5.69 -3.66
CA ASN A 99 -10.11 -5.93 -3.10
C ASN A 99 -9.28 -6.91 -3.95
N ASN A 100 -7.98 -6.73 -3.96
CA ASN A 100 -7.08 -7.59 -4.74
C ASN A 100 -6.99 -8.98 -4.09
N PRO A 101 -7.38 -10.07 -4.79
CA PRO A 101 -7.36 -11.42 -4.22
C PRO A 101 -5.94 -11.95 -3.92
N SER A 102 -4.91 -11.36 -4.53
CA SER A 102 -3.50 -11.74 -4.30
C SER A 102 -2.85 -10.96 -3.16
N VAL A 103 -3.60 -10.14 -2.42
CA VAL A 103 -3.08 -9.28 -1.34
C VAL A 103 -3.71 -9.67 -0.03
N ALA A 104 -2.88 -9.94 0.96
CA ALA A 104 -3.32 -10.01 2.33
C ALA A 104 -3.51 -8.59 2.90
N TYR A 105 -4.64 -8.37 3.54
CA TYR A 105 -4.96 -7.11 4.19
C TYR A 105 -4.90 -7.27 5.70
N GLY A 106 -4.41 -6.25 6.37
CA GLY A 106 -4.41 -6.20 7.83
C GLY A 106 -4.86 -4.84 8.32
N SER A 107 -5.40 -4.83 9.52
CA SER A 107 -5.85 -3.61 10.21
C SER A 107 -5.23 -3.47 11.58
N THR A 108 -5.04 -2.23 11.99
CA THR A 108 -4.69 -1.91 13.37
C THR A 108 -5.97 -1.83 14.21
N LEU A 109 -6.07 -2.65 15.23
CA LEU A 109 -7.17 -2.65 16.18
C LEU A 109 -6.79 -1.90 17.44
N VAL A 110 -7.57 -0.92 17.84
CA VAL A 110 -7.40 -0.15 19.08
C VAL A 110 -8.56 -0.42 20.05
N PRO A 111 -8.35 -0.28 21.35
CA PRO A 111 -9.45 -0.36 22.31
C PRO A 111 -10.52 0.68 22.04
N CYS A 112 -11.77 0.26 22.11
CA CYS A 112 -12.91 1.17 21.98
C CYS A 112 -13.03 2.06 23.21
N PRO A 113 -13.35 3.36 23.04
CA PRO A 113 -13.74 4.21 24.17
C PRO A 113 -14.96 3.59 24.87
N ASP A 114 -14.90 3.52 26.20
CA ASP A 114 -16.02 3.09 27.07
C ASP A 114 -16.60 1.69 26.73
N GLU A 115 -15.77 0.78 26.18
CA GLU A 115 -16.17 -0.56 25.72
C GLU A 115 -17.25 -0.56 24.62
N LYS A 116 -17.68 0.60 24.15
CA LYS A 116 -18.62 0.76 23.05
C LYS A 116 -17.86 1.10 21.78
N CYS A 117 -17.73 0.12 20.91
CA CYS A 117 -17.20 0.35 19.58
C CYS A 117 -18.20 1.18 18.77
N PRO A 118 -17.78 2.28 18.09
CA PRO A 118 -18.70 3.13 17.33
C PRO A 118 -19.37 2.41 16.15
N LEU A 119 -18.75 1.32 15.69
CA LEU A 119 -19.28 0.46 14.63
C LEU A 119 -19.18 -0.97 15.12
N GLU A 120 -20.31 -1.63 15.31
CA GLU A 120 -20.38 -3.08 15.42
C GLU A 120 -20.08 -3.65 14.03
N THR A 121 -18.81 -3.91 13.79
CA THR A 121 -18.41 -4.64 12.61
C THR A 121 -18.56 -6.14 12.85
N PRO A 122 -18.74 -6.95 11.79
CA PRO A 122 -19.01 -8.37 11.90
C PRO A 122 -18.02 -9.13 12.78
N GLU A 123 -18.40 -10.29 13.20
CA GLU A 123 -17.82 -11.18 14.22
C GLU A 123 -16.31 -11.46 14.16
N SER A 124 -15.59 -10.96 13.14
CA SER A 124 -14.13 -11.09 12.98
C SER A 124 -13.30 -10.14 13.87
N PHE A 125 -13.90 -9.16 14.53
CA PHE A 125 -13.16 -8.22 15.38
C PHE A 125 -13.06 -8.71 16.82
N VAL A 126 -11.88 -8.53 17.40
CA VAL A 126 -11.61 -8.86 18.78
C VAL A 126 -12.50 -7.99 19.68
N ARG A 127 -13.28 -8.63 20.56
CA ARG A 127 -14.22 -7.96 21.46
C ARG A 127 -13.58 -6.76 22.18
N GLY A 128 -14.23 -5.61 22.15
CA GLY A 128 -13.77 -4.38 22.79
C GLY A 128 -12.64 -3.65 22.02
N LYS A 129 -12.40 -4.01 20.75
CA LYS A 129 -11.45 -3.33 19.87
C LYS A 129 -12.09 -3.00 18.53
N SER A 130 -11.66 -1.88 17.94
CA SER A 130 -12.12 -1.42 16.63
C SER A 130 -10.94 -1.23 15.69
N GLY A 131 -11.14 -1.52 14.40
CA GLY A 131 -10.22 -1.13 13.32
C GLY A 131 -10.26 0.36 13.01
N PHE A 132 -11.21 1.07 13.58
CA PHE A 132 -11.41 2.51 13.42
C PHE A 132 -11.12 3.22 14.74
N TYR A 133 -10.37 4.31 14.68
CA TYR A 133 -10.02 5.11 15.86
C TYR A 133 -10.26 6.59 15.61
N GLN A 134 -10.63 7.31 16.66
CA GLN A 134 -10.99 8.72 16.63
C GLN A 134 -9.97 9.52 17.45
N PRO A 135 -8.81 9.82 16.88
CA PRO A 135 -7.75 10.45 17.63
C PRO A 135 -8.17 11.87 18.06
N HIS A 136 -7.92 12.18 19.34
CA HIS A 136 -7.77 13.58 19.73
C HIS A 136 -6.47 14.13 19.14
N GLN A 137 -6.40 15.43 18.91
CA GLN A 137 -5.22 16.06 18.31
C GLN A 137 -3.89 15.72 19.03
N ASP A 138 -3.95 15.40 20.32
CA ASP A 138 -2.79 15.08 21.15
C ASP A 138 -2.55 13.58 21.33
N ASN A 139 -3.39 12.74 20.76
CA ASN A 139 -3.21 11.28 20.82
C ASN A 139 -2.19 10.80 19.80
N ALA A 140 -1.65 9.62 20.04
CA ALA A 140 -0.78 8.95 19.07
C ALA A 140 -1.10 7.46 18.97
N LEU A 141 -1.02 6.93 17.75
CA LEU A 141 -0.94 5.51 17.46
C LEU A 141 0.51 5.15 17.17
N VAL A 142 1.02 4.14 17.83
CA VAL A 142 2.39 3.65 17.67
C VAL A 142 2.37 2.19 17.26
N LEU A 143 3.02 1.90 16.15
CA LEU A 143 3.28 0.54 15.68
C LEU A 143 4.77 0.29 15.83
N PHE A 144 5.12 -0.81 16.48
CA PHE A 144 6.50 -1.23 16.68
C PHE A 144 6.63 -2.70 16.28
N GLY A 145 7.53 -2.99 15.36
CA GLY A 145 7.66 -4.36 14.88
C GLY A 145 8.72 -4.51 13.81
N CYS A 146 8.66 -5.66 13.16
CA CYS A 146 9.53 -5.98 12.04
C CYS A 146 8.76 -5.94 10.73
N MET A 147 9.45 -5.52 9.68
CA MET A 147 8.98 -5.71 8.32
C MET A 147 8.76 -7.21 8.08
N PRO A 148 7.79 -7.61 7.25
CA PRO A 148 7.55 -9.02 6.96
C PRO A 148 8.79 -9.71 6.39
N PRO A 149 8.77 -11.03 6.28
CA PRO A 149 9.68 -11.76 5.38
C PRO A 149 9.60 -11.20 3.97
N GLU A 150 10.58 -11.54 3.13
CA GLU A 150 10.62 -11.02 1.76
C GLU A 150 9.33 -11.33 1.00
N THR A 151 8.74 -10.29 0.44
CA THR A 151 7.48 -10.30 -0.31
C THR A 151 7.62 -9.40 -1.52
N GLU A 152 6.70 -9.50 -2.48
CA GLU A 152 6.73 -8.61 -3.63
C GLU A 152 6.38 -7.16 -3.25
N TYR A 153 5.45 -6.99 -2.32
CA TYR A 153 5.07 -5.67 -1.83
C TYR A 153 4.60 -5.74 -0.37
N PHE A 154 5.01 -4.75 0.41
CA PHE A 154 4.46 -4.46 1.71
C PHE A 154 4.24 -2.95 1.86
N GLY A 155 3.12 -2.56 2.44
CA GLY A 155 2.81 -1.17 2.72
C GLY A 155 1.92 -0.99 3.94
N ILE A 156 2.20 0.09 4.69
CA ILE A 156 1.39 0.58 5.82
C ILE A 156 0.81 1.92 5.42
N ARG A 157 -0.49 2.12 5.69
CA ARG A 157 -1.14 3.37 5.35
C ARG A 157 -2.25 3.75 6.30
N THR A 158 -2.30 5.05 6.64
CA THR A 158 -3.38 5.66 7.41
C THR A 158 -4.40 6.29 6.46
N TYR A 159 -5.68 6.01 6.73
CA TYR A 159 -6.84 6.53 6.01
C TYR A 159 -7.68 7.41 6.94
N LEU A 160 -8.19 8.50 6.41
CA LEU A 160 -9.39 9.12 6.96
C LEU A 160 -10.57 8.27 6.48
N TYR A 161 -11.23 7.59 7.41
CA TYR A 161 -12.32 6.67 7.08
C TYR A 161 -13.66 7.35 7.08
N GLU A 162 -13.98 8.10 8.15
CA GLU A 162 -15.24 8.82 8.28
C GLU A 162 -15.03 10.22 8.76
N LYS A 163 -15.89 11.11 8.29
CA LYS A 163 -16.03 12.47 8.80
C LYS A 163 -17.19 12.57 9.78
N ALA A 164 -16.94 13.30 10.87
CA ALA A 164 -17.89 13.49 11.96
C ALA A 164 -18.97 14.52 11.67
N GLU A 165 -19.02 15.11 10.50
CA GLU A 165 -19.81 16.29 10.24
C GLU A 165 -21.27 15.97 9.92
N SER A 166 -22.17 16.46 10.75
CA SER A 166 -23.61 16.32 10.60
C SER A 166 -24.23 17.24 9.52
N ASN A 167 -23.44 18.11 8.90
CA ASN A 167 -23.94 19.15 8.00
C ASN A 167 -23.48 19.03 6.55
N VAL A 168 -22.73 17.99 6.21
CA VAL A 168 -22.36 17.72 4.81
C VAL A 168 -23.57 17.09 4.14
N GLN A 169 -24.36 17.90 3.45
CA GLN A 169 -25.27 17.35 2.44
C GLN A 169 -24.41 16.87 1.28
N VAL A 170 -24.11 15.60 1.28
CA VAL A 170 -23.43 14.96 0.16
C VAL A 170 -24.49 14.75 -0.91
N ASP A 171 -24.45 15.58 -1.93
CA ASP A 171 -25.27 15.45 -3.12
C ASP A 171 -24.58 14.46 -4.07
N GLU A 172 -25.29 13.46 -4.57
CA GLU A 172 -24.78 12.51 -5.56
C GLU A 172 -24.26 13.25 -6.79
N ASP A 173 -24.93 14.30 -7.24
CA ASP A 173 -24.48 15.12 -8.36
C ASP A 173 -23.15 15.83 -8.06
N PHE A 174 -22.93 16.24 -6.82
CA PHE A 174 -21.65 16.81 -6.39
C PHE A 174 -20.52 15.78 -6.44
N CYS A 175 -20.79 14.53 -6.11
CA CYS A 175 -19.79 13.47 -6.06
C CYS A 175 -19.53 12.79 -7.42
N LYS A 176 -20.36 12.97 -8.44
CA LYS A 176 -20.18 12.38 -9.78
C LYS A 176 -18.77 12.55 -10.35
N ASP A 177 -18.14 13.70 -10.13
CA ASP A 177 -16.76 13.94 -10.60
C ASP A 177 -15.73 13.72 -9.49
N ALA A 178 -16.10 13.20 -8.32
CA ALA A 178 -15.15 12.88 -7.26
C ALA A 178 -14.28 11.68 -7.64
N MET A 179 -14.83 10.81 -8.48
CA MET A 179 -14.15 9.72 -9.15
C MET A 179 -14.52 9.73 -10.63
N SER A 180 -13.54 9.57 -11.47
CA SER A 180 -13.79 9.14 -12.84
C SER A 180 -14.05 7.63 -12.81
N SER A 181 -15.29 7.22 -12.57
CA SER A 181 -15.70 5.84 -12.79
C SER A 181 -16.16 5.68 -14.24
N PRO A 182 -15.53 4.80 -15.01
CA PRO A 182 -15.87 4.57 -16.41
C PRO A 182 -17.17 3.83 -16.61
N THR A 183 -17.62 3.09 -15.60
CA THR A 183 -18.79 2.21 -15.73
C THR A 183 -20.12 2.93 -15.53
N GLY A 184 -20.09 4.25 -15.19
CA GLY A 184 -21.32 4.94 -14.81
C GLY A 184 -21.99 4.29 -13.58
N GLN A 185 -21.28 3.40 -12.88
CA GLN A 185 -21.74 2.94 -11.59
C GLN A 185 -21.89 4.16 -10.71
N ASP A 186 -23.09 4.34 -10.22
CA ASP A 186 -23.40 5.38 -9.27
C ASP A 186 -22.38 5.28 -8.14
N ILE A 187 -21.65 6.37 -7.90
CA ILE A 187 -20.73 6.44 -6.78
C ILE A 187 -21.61 6.26 -5.55
N GLU A 188 -21.42 5.15 -4.85
CA GLU A 188 -22.12 4.95 -3.59
C GLU A 188 -21.71 6.09 -2.67
N VAL A 189 -22.60 7.01 -2.50
CA VAL A 189 -22.50 8.03 -1.47
C VAL A 189 -23.09 7.40 -0.22
N PHE A 190 -22.29 7.32 0.83
CA PHE A 190 -22.78 6.87 2.13
C PHE A 190 -23.11 8.12 2.96
N PRO A 191 -24.28 8.74 2.73
CA PRO A 191 -24.67 9.93 3.49
C PRO A 191 -24.87 9.54 4.96
N PRO A 192 -24.70 10.49 5.88
CA PRO A 192 -25.08 10.25 7.27
C PRO A 192 -26.55 9.90 7.31
N ASP A 193 -26.91 8.84 8.05
CA ASP A 193 -28.32 8.56 8.29
C ASP A 193 -28.91 9.66 9.20
N PRO A 194 -29.80 10.52 8.67
CA PRO A 194 -30.34 11.63 9.45
C PRO A 194 -31.20 11.16 10.63
N THR A 195 -31.59 9.90 10.66
CA THR A 195 -32.37 9.30 11.76
C THR A 195 -31.50 8.78 12.89
N VAL A 196 -30.20 8.64 12.65
CA VAL A 196 -29.23 8.15 13.64
C VAL A 196 -28.39 9.33 14.13
N PRO A 197 -28.58 9.78 15.40
CA PRO A 197 -27.74 10.82 15.98
C PRO A 197 -26.26 10.42 15.96
N GLY A 198 -25.41 11.26 15.39
CA GLY A 198 -23.96 11.01 15.29
C GLY A 198 -23.58 10.10 14.14
N SER A 199 -24.47 9.82 13.17
CA SER A 199 -24.11 9.15 11.93
C SER A 199 -23.04 9.95 11.17
N ARG A 200 -22.20 9.24 10.43
CA ARG A 200 -20.97 9.78 9.82
C ARG A 200 -20.99 9.57 8.33
N VAL A 201 -20.23 10.41 7.64
CA VAL A 201 -19.98 10.23 6.20
C VAL A 201 -18.74 9.38 6.00
N VAL A 202 -18.89 8.22 5.36
CA VAL A 202 -17.75 7.40 4.98
C VAL A 202 -17.06 8.01 3.77
N VAL A 203 -15.78 8.34 3.92
CA VAL A 203 -14.98 8.95 2.84
C VAL A 203 -13.85 8.06 2.39
N ASP A 204 -13.30 7.23 3.24
CA ASP A 204 -12.25 6.24 3.02
C ASP A 204 -11.13 6.70 2.07
N ILE A 205 -10.45 7.74 2.45
CA ILE A 205 -9.40 8.34 1.65
C ILE A 205 -8.03 8.21 2.31
N PRO A 206 -6.99 7.97 1.51
CA PRO A 206 -5.63 7.96 2.00
C PRO A 206 -5.23 9.34 2.49
N TRP A 207 -4.78 9.40 3.73
CA TRP A 207 -4.37 10.68 4.29
C TRP A 207 -2.89 11.01 3.99
N TYR A 208 -2.03 10.00 4.03
CA TYR A 208 -0.59 10.17 3.92
C TYR A 208 -0.02 9.28 2.80
N ASP A 209 1.24 9.49 2.41
CA ASP A 209 1.92 8.55 1.51
C ASP A 209 2.11 7.21 2.23
N THR A 210 1.99 6.11 1.48
CA THR A 210 2.22 4.78 2.02
C THR A 210 3.67 4.64 2.49
N ARG A 211 3.86 4.01 3.64
CA ARG A 211 5.16 3.51 4.09
C ARG A 211 5.33 2.11 3.53
N ASN A 212 5.87 2.00 2.34
CA ASN A 212 6.12 0.73 1.67
C ASN A 212 7.56 0.23 1.93
N HIS A 213 7.85 -1.01 1.53
CA HIS A 213 9.14 -1.64 1.75
C HIS A 213 10.34 -0.89 1.12
N LEU A 214 10.12 0.02 0.15
CA LEU A 214 11.16 0.88 -0.41
C LEU A 214 11.30 2.22 0.32
N SER A 215 10.20 2.76 0.87
CA SER A 215 10.15 4.10 1.47
C SER A 215 10.19 4.10 3.00
N VAL A 216 9.88 2.98 3.65
CA VAL A 216 9.90 2.88 5.11
C VAL A 216 11.32 3.13 5.66
N ASN A 217 11.38 3.86 6.76
CA ASN A 217 12.58 3.93 7.57
C ASN A 217 12.62 2.67 8.45
N ALA A 218 13.59 1.81 8.20
CA ALA A 218 13.78 0.58 8.93
C ALA A 218 15.27 0.28 9.06
N VAL A 219 15.66 -0.34 10.15
CA VAL A 219 17.05 -0.73 10.39
C VAL A 219 17.20 -2.19 10.05
N SER A 220 18.01 -2.44 9.04
CA SER A 220 18.41 -3.75 8.54
C SER A 220 19.89 -4.01 8.79
N ASP A 221 20.30 -5.25 8.60
CA ASP A 221 21.70 -5.60 8.46
C ASP A 221 22.37 -4.70 7.41
N PRO A 222 23.56 -4.13 7.69
CA PRO A 222 24.32 -3.35 6.71
C PRO A 222 24.60 -4.09 5.40
N ASP A 223 24.66 -5.41 5.45
CA ASP A 223 24.89 -6.26 4.27
C ASP A 223 23.58 -6.62 3.53
N SER A 224 22.41 -6.28 4.10
CA SER A 224 21.12 -6.53 3.47
C SER A 224 20.80 -5.50 2.39
N THR A 225 20.44 -5.97 1.22
CA THR A 225 19.96 -5.15 0.09
C THR A 225 18.48 -4.79 0.21
N THR A 226 17.76 -5.42 1.15
CA THR A 226 16.31 -5.23 1.34
C THR A 226 16.01 -4.70 2.75
N LYS A 227 14.82 -4.12 2.90
CA LYS A 227 14.31 -3.69 4.22
C LYS A 227 13.39 -4.71 4.86
N PHE A 228 13.19 -5.86 4.23
CA PHE A 228 12.42 -6.94 4.83
C PHE A 228 13.14 -7.49 6.08
N ARG A 229 12.38 -7.98 7.03
CA ARG A 229 12.86 -8.43 8.35
C ARG A 229 13.60 -7.35 9.15
N SER A 230 13.40 -6.07 8.83
CA SER A 230 14.04 -4.95 9.50
C SER A 230 13.12 -4.33 10.54
N LEU A 231 13.72 -3.80 11.61
CA LEU A 231 12.99 -3.14 12.69
C LEU A 231 12.46 -1.78 12.23
N PHE A 232 11.20 -1.50 12.53
CA PHE A 232 10.58 -0.20 12.30
C PHE A 232 9.71 0.27 13.47
N VAL A 233 9.57 1.57 13.59
CA VAL A 233 8.57 2.24 14.43
C VAL A 233 7.75 3.15 13.53
N HIS A 234 6.42 3.08 13.63
CA HIS A 234 5.52 3.94 12.88
C HIS A 234 4.62 4.68 13.86
N ILE A 235 4.59 6.00 13.77
CA ILE A 235 3.91 6.91 14.69
C ILE A 235 2.91 7.72 13.89
N THR A 236 1.62 7.62 14.22
CA THR A 236 0.56 8.46 13.65
C THR A 236 0.05 9.40 14.74
N THR A 237 0.17 10.71 14.53
CA THR A 237 -0.29 11.73 15.48
C THR A 237 -0.48 13.08 14.79
N ALA A 238 -1.32 13.94 15.36
CA ALA A 238 -1.48 15.33 14.91
C ALA A 238 -0.58 16.31 15.69
N ASN A 239 0.04 15.88 16.79
CA ASN A 239 0.84 16.75 17.64
C ASN A 239 2.35 16.44 17.51
N LYS A 240 3.10 17.44 17.06
CA LYS A 240 4.54 17.31 16.85
C LYS A 240 5.31 17.04 18.16
N GLN A 241 4.91 17.67 19.28
CA GLN A 241 5.56 17.43 20.57
C GLN A 241 5.37 15.98 21.04
N VAL A 242 4.18 15.42 20.83
CA VAL A 242 3.88 14.01 21.15
C VAL A 242 4.77 13.08 20.32
N SER A 243 4.94 13.36 19.03
CA SER A 243 5.84 12.55 18.19
C SER A 243 7.30 12.63 18.66
N GLU A 244 7.77 13.83 19.06
CA GLU A 244 9.13 14.03 19.57
C GLU A 244 9.37 13.31 20.89
N ASP A 245 8.40 13.32 21.79
CA ASP A 245 8.48 12.57 23.06
C ASP A 245 8.56 11.07 22.81
N ILE A 246 7.74 10.53 21.87
CA ILE A 246 7.75 9.11 21.51
C ILE A 246 9.08 8.73 20.87
N VAL A 247 9.56 9.49 19.88
CA VAL A 247 10.85 9.25 19.23
C VAL A 247 11.98 9.23 20.27
N ARG A 248 12.00 10.21 21.17
CA ARG A 248 13.00 10.28 22.24
C ARG A 248 12.97 9.05 23.12
N ALA A 249 11.78 8.61 23.55
CA ALA A 249 11.65 7.44 24.40
C ALA A 249 12.18 6.16 23.73
N PHE A 250 11.90 5.96 22.44
CA PHE A 250 12.44 4.83 21.70
C PHE A 250 13.96 4.92 21.52
N VAL A 251 14.49 6.09 21.16
CA VAL A 251 15.94 6.30 21.00
C VAL A 251 16.69 6.06 22.32
N GLU A 252 16.18 6.59 23.42
CA GLU A 252 16.76 6.37 24.76
C GLU A 252 16.64 4.90 25.23
N SER A 253 15.73 4.13 24.65
CA SER A 253 15.60 2.68 24.87
C SER A 253 16.47 1.85 23.93
N GLY A 254 17.27 2.49 23.07
CA GLY A 254 18.22 1.83 22.17
C GLY A 254 17.70 1.54 20.76
N VAL A 255 16.51 2.05 20.39
CA VAL A 255 16.00 1.94 19.01
C VAL A 255 16.61 3.08 18.17
N PRO A 256 17.28 2.79 17.05
CA PRO A 256 17.87 3.82 16.20
C PRO A 256 16.81 4.77 15.63
N VAL A 257 17.19 6.06 15.50
CA VAL A 257 16.29 7.08 14.93
C VAL A 257 15.94 6.80 13.47
N GLU A 258 16.79 6.08 12.77
CA GLU A 258 16.61 5.64 11.39
C GLU A 258 15.44 4.64 11.22
N ALA A 259 14.98 4.03 12.31
CA ALA A 259 13.80 3.18 12.31
C ALA A 259 12.48 3.95 12.41
N MET A 260 12.52 5.26 12.66
CA MET A 260 11.33 6.06 12.97
C MET A 260 10.62 6.53 11.71
N ASN A 261 9.32 6.28 11.65
CA ASN A 261 8.41 6.77 10.64
C ASN A 261 7.31 7.58 11.32
N ILE A 262 7.05 8.78 10.84
CA ILE A 262 6.02 9.66 11.39
C ILE A 262 5.02 9.96 10.28
N ASP A 263 3.78 9.57 10.48
CA ASP A 263 2.62 9.98 9.70
C ASP A 263 1.90 11.09 10.46
N SER A 264 2.10 12.29 9.98
CA SER A 264 1.53 13.48 10.62
C SER A 264 0.11 13.73 10.14
N ILE A 265 -0.83 13.89 11.04
CA ILE A 265 -2.17 14.43 10.75
C ILE A 265 -2.07 15.93 10.97
N PRO A 266 -2.14 16.79 9.95
CA PRO A 266 -2.09 18.23 10.17
C PRO A 266 -3.36 18.71 10.85
N ASN A 267 -3.20 19.64 11.76
CA ASN A 267 -4.35 20.30 12.39
C ASN A 267 -4.90 21.36 11.41
N LEU A 268 -5.65 20.91 10.43
CA LEU A 268 -6.35 21.75 9.46
C LEU A 268 -7.84 21.80 9.81
N PRO A 269 -8.55 22.90 9.49
CA PRO A 269 -9.99 22.99 9.72
C PRO A 269 -10.83 21.89 9.08
N VAL A 270 -10.26 21.21 8.07
CA VAL A 270 -10.90 20.09 7.38
C VAL A 270 -10.95 18.82 8.22
N PHE A 271 -10.14 18.71 9.30
CA PHE A 271 -10.14 17.59 10.24
C PHE A 271 -10.73 17.97 11.58
N HIS A 272 -11.67 17.18 12.06
CA HIS A 272 -12.24 17.31 13.38
C HIS A 272 -11.51 16.40 14.36
N LEU A 273 -10.50 16.93 15.04
CA LEU A 273 -9.67 16.20 16.00
C LEU A 273 -9.91 16.66 17.44
N GLU A 274 -10.73 17.69 17.66
CA GLU A 274 -11.07 18.22 18.97
C GLU A 274 -12.48 17.78 19.41
N GLY A 275 -12.76 17.91 20.70
CA GLY A 275 -14.07 17.55 21.26
C GLY A 275 -14.17 16.09 21.69
N ASN A 276 -15.40 15.64 21.92
CA ASN A 276 -15.66 14.24 22.29
C ASN A 276 -15.62 13.30 21.06
N SER A 277 -15.65 12.00 21.27
CA SER A 277 -15.56 11.01 20.19
C SER A 277 -16.65 11.11 19.13
N THR A 278 -17.81 11.66 19.48
CA THR A 278 -18.95 11.78 18.54
C THR A 278 -18.76 12.85 17.47
N VAL A 279 -17.88 13.83 17.72
CA VAL A 279 -17.59 14.95 16.80
C VAL A 279 -16.20 14.87 16.18
N ARG A 280 -15.43 13.81 16.45
CA ARG A 280 -14.10 13.63 15.85
C ARG A 280 -14.15 12.73 14.63
N ASP A 281 -13.32 13.03 13.65
CA ASP A 281 -13.14 12.18 12.48
C ASP A 281 -12.56 10.81 12.87
N SER A 282 -12.91 9.80 12.08
CA SER A 282 -12.48 8.42 12.27
C SER A 282 -11.38 8.06 11.28
N PHE A 283 -10.34 7.42 11.77
CA PHE A 283 -9.20 6.97 10.98
C PHE A 283 -9.06 5.45 11.07
N ARG A 284 -8.41 4.87 10.06
CA ARG A 284 -7.97 3.47 10.10
C ARG A 284 -6.55 3.34 9.56
N THR A 285 -5.81 2.36 10.05
CA THR A 285 -4.48 2.03 9.50
C THR A 285 -4.53 0.63 8.91
N ILE A 286 -4.22 0.54 7.63
CA ILE A 286 -4.28 -0.70 6.85
C ILE A 286 -2.87 -1.12 6.47
N TYR A 287 -2.62 -2.42 6.56
CA TYR A 287 -1.46 -3.10 6.01
C TYR A 287 -1.85 -3.80 4.72
N ARG A 288 -0.95 -3.81 3.74
CA ARG A 288 -1.09 -4.59 2.51
C ARG A 288 0.18 -5.41 2.31
N LEU A 289 0.00 -6.69 2.05
CA LEU A 289 1.09 -7.63 1.84
C LEU A 289 0.80 -8.45 0.60
N VAL A 290 1.64 -8.31 -0.42
CA VAL A 290 1.57 -9.16 -1.62
C VAL A 290 2.48 -10.35 -1.40
N LEU A 291 1.89 -11.52 -1.38
CA LEU A 291 2.60 -12.78 -1.19
C LEU A 291 3.43 -13.15 -2.43
N PRO A 292 4.57 -13.82 -2.27
CA PRO A 292 5.31 -14.36 -3.39
C PRO A 292 4.44 -15.30 -4.25
N GLU A 293 4.60 -15.25 -5.57
CA GLU A 293 3.85 -16.11 -6.48
C GLU A 293 4.00 -17.60 -6.16
N SER A 294 5.17 -18.03 -5.64
CA SER A 294 5.40 -19.40 -5.18
C SER A 294 4.42 -19.86 -4.09
N ILE A 295 3.91 -18.93 -3.28
CA ILE A 295 2.89 -19.21 -2.26
C ILE A 295 1.49 -19.16 -2.86
N VAL A 296 1.27 -18.24 -3.82
CA VAL A 296 -0.04 -18.06 -4.47
C VAL A 296 -0.30 -19.13 -5.53
N SER A 297 0.71 -19.51 -6.32
CA SER A 297 0.59 -20.50 -7.41
C SER A 297 0.46 -21.96 -6.93
N SER A 298 0.91 -22.25 -5.72
CA SER A 298 0.64 -23.55 -5.08
C SER A 298 -0.83 -23.74 -4.69
N GLN A 299 -1.64 -22.71 -4.87
CA GLN A 299 -3.07 -22.74 -4.66
C GLN A 299 -3.81 -23.46 -5.81
N ASN A 300 -3.66 -24.77 -5.87
CA ASN A 300 -4.84 -25.57 -6.09
C ASN A 300 -5.80 -25.17 -4.95
N VAL A 301 -6.89 -24.52 -5.27
CA VAL A 301 -7.84 -23.77 -4.45
C VAL A 301 -8.29 -24.47 -3.13
N ASN A 302 -7.85 -25.68 -2.85
CA ASN A 302 -8.30 -26.53 -1.75
C ASN A 302 -7.25 -26.87 -0.68
N SER A 303 -6.02 -26.38 -0.73
CA SER A 303 -4.99 -26.96 0.15
C SER A 303 -4.21 -26.03 1.07
N ASN A 304 -4.26 -24.67 0.96
CA ASN A 304 -3.20 -23.90 1.63
C ASN A 304 -3.61 -22.61 2.35
N ALA A 305 -4.81 -22.54 2.90
CA ALA A 305 -5.11 -21.51 3.93
C ALA A 305 -4.08 -21.60 5.08
N GLU A 306 -3.65 -22.81 5.46
CA GLU A 306 -2.64 -23.04 6.49
C GLU A 306 -1.25 -22.50 6.12
N ASP A 307 -0.82 -22.56 4.86
CA ASP A 307 0.48 -22.03 4.42
C ASP A 307 0.49 -20.51 4.36
N ILE A 308 -0.62 -19.93 3.93
CA ILE A 308 -0.80 -18.47 3.93
C ILE A 308 -0.90 -17.96 5.36
N ASP A 309 -1.70 -18.61 6.20
CA ASP A 309 -1.82 -18.29 7.61
C ASP A 309 -0.49 -18.46 8.34
N SER A 310 0.32 -19.45 7.99
CA SER A 310 1.66 -19.63 8.55
C SER A 310 2.62 -18.53 8.10
N TYR A 311 2.53 -18.08 6.84
CA TYR A 311 3.36 -17.00 6.31
C TYR A 311 2.96 -15.63 6.87
N ILE A 312 1.66 -15.38 6.99
CA ILE A 312 1.09 -14.15 7.54
C ILE A 312 1.00 -14.21 9.05
N SER A 313 1.25 -15.39 9.65
CA SER A 313 1.07 -15.58 11.08
C SER A 313 1.72 -14.42 11.82
N LEU A 314 0.99 -13.84 12.74
CA LEU A 314 1.40 -12.70 13.58
C LEU A 314 2.77 -12.93 14.24
N GLN A 315 3.22 -14.19 14.31
CA GLN A 315 4.54 -14.58 14.79
C GLN A 315 5.68 -14.04 13.90
N ASN A 316 5.46 -13.90 12.58
CA ASN A 316 6.49 -13.45 11.66
C ASN A 316 6.56 -11.91 11.55
N MET A 317 5.45 -11.20 11.72
CA MET A 317 5.44 -9.73 11.66
C MET A 317 5.50 -9.06 13.03
N ASN A 318 4.92 -9.68 14.05
CA ASN A 318 4.92 -9.23 15.46
C ASN A 318 4.81 -7.69 15.61
N ILE A 319 3.84 -7.09 14.92
CA ILE A 319 3.57 -5.67 15.06
C ILE A 319 2.83 -5.43 16.36
N LEU A 320 3.48 -4.75 17.27
CA LEU A 320 2.94 -4.36 18.55
C LEU A 320 2.31 -2.98 18.43
N VAL A 321 1.07 -2.86 18.86
CA VAL A 321 0.28 -1.64 18.76
C VAL A 321 0.11 -1.01 20.12
N ARG A 322 0.35 0.32 20.19
CA ARG A 322 0.09 1.14 21.40
C ARG A 322 -0.68 2.39 21.00
N TYR A 323 -1.70 2.70 21.78
CA TYR A 323 -2.43 3.95 21.66
C TYR A 323 -2.17 4.79 22.89
N LEU A 324 -1.68 6.02 22.68
CA LEU A 324 -1.22 6.94 23.71
C LEU A 324 -2.18 8.11 23.83
N THR A 325 -2.60 8.40 25.06
CA THR A 325 -3.40 9.57 25.40
C THR A 325 -2.66 10.37 26.47
N PRO A 326 -2.36 11.67 26.26
CA PRO A 326 -1.69 12.47 27.28
C PRO A 326 -2.49 12.56 28.56
N LYS A 327 -1.82 12.36 29.72
CA LYS A 327 -2.39 12.58 31.06
C LYS A 327 -2.57 14.06 31.41
N PHE A 328 -1.79 14.91 30.76
CA PHE A 328 -1.78 16.34 30.98
C PHE A 328 -1.86 17.07 29.65
N PRO A 329 -2.37 18.32 29.63
CA PRO A 329 -2.38 19.14 28.42
C PRO A 329 -0.97 19.24 27.81
N VAL A 330 -0.86 18.98 26.52
CA VAL A 330 0.38 19.18 25.74
C VAL A 330 0.31 20.47 24.97
N ASN A 331 1.45 21.05 24.68
CA ASN A 331 1.48 22.23 23.82
C ASN A 331 0.91 21.89 22.45
N LYS A 332 -0.02 22.73 21.97
CA LYS A 332 -0.59 22.59 20.64
C LYS A 332 0.48 22.94 19.60
N ASN A 333 1.19 21.93 19.13
CA ASN A 333 2.24 22.07 18.12
C ASN A 333 1.88 21.20 16.92
N SER A 334 1.31 21.82 15.89
CA SER A 334 0.83 21.12 14.70
C SER A 334 1.94 20.90 13.69
N PHE A 335 1.79 19.85 12.90
CA PHE A 335 2.64 19.62 11.73
C PHE A 335 2.26 20.57 10.60
N LEU A 336 3.26 20.93 9.80
CA LEU A 336 3.00 21.58 8.52
C LEU A 336 2.37 20.55 7.55
N PRO A 337 1.43 20.99 6.69
CA PRO A 337 0.87 20.16 5.66
C PRO A 337 2.00 19.61 4.76
N ARG A 338 2.03 18.29 4.57
CA ARG A 338 2.98 17.67 3.66
C ARG A 338 2.45 17.74 2.23
N ARG A 339 3.32 18.08 1.29
CA ARG A 339 3.00 17.94 -0.14
C ARG A 339 3.09 16.46 -0.51
N PRO A 340 2.10 15.91 -1.22
CA PRO A 340 2.17 14.57 -1.76
C PRO A 340 3.40 14.39 -2.65
N THR A 341 3.99 13.20 -2.60
CA THR A 341 5.09 12.84 -3.49
C THR A 341 4.60 12.80 -4.94
N LYS A 342 5.41 13.34 -5.84
CA LYS A 342 5.11 13.35 -7.27
C LYS A 342 5.28 11.94 -7.83
N LYS A 343 4.34 11.49 -8.66
CA LYS A 343 4.35 10.13 -9.22
C LYS A 343 5.16 9.99 -10.50
N THR A 344 5.43 11.04 -11.25
CA THR A 344 6.05 10.99 -12.59
C THR A 344 7.56 10.75 -12.56
N VAL A 345 8.07 9.97 -13.47
CA VAL A 345 9.52 9.75 -13.75
C VAL A 345 10.00 10.43 -15.03
N GLY A 346 9.07 10.87 -15.90
CA GLY A 346 9.36 11.65 -17.10
C GLY A 346 9.63 10.88 -18.38
N GLU A 347 9.76 9.56 -18.34
CA GLU A 347 9.81 8.67 -19.49
C GLU A 347 8.52 7.86 -19.55
N THR A 348 8.04 7.50 -20.72
CA THR A 348 6.81 6.72 -20.87
C THR A 348 7.12 5.29 -21.31
N GLU A 349 6.26 4.34 -20.94
CA GLU A 349 6.38 2.97 -21.44
C GLU A 349 6.29 2.91 -22.98
N THR A 350 5.55 3.84 -23.58
CA THR A 350 5.47 3.96 -25.03
C THR A 350 6.83 4.27 -25.68
N ASP A 351 7.69 5.03 -24.98
CA ASP A 351 9.04 5.32 -25.46
C ASP A 351 9.92 4.08 -25.42
N LEU A 352 9.74 3.23 -24.39
CA LEU A 352 10.51 1.98 -24.21
C LEU A 352 10.07 0.86 -25.16
N VAL A 353 8.76 0.66 -25.31
CA VAL A 353 8.20 -0.41 -26.14
C VAL A 353 8.21 -0.03 -27.63
N GLY A 354 8.19 1.26 -27.92
CA GLY A 354 8.01 1.77 -29.28
C GLY A 354 6.54 2.01 -29.63
N LYS A 355 6.29 3.17 -30.19
CA LYS A 355 4.96 3.75 -30.43
C LYS A 355 3.96 2.81 -31.13
N TYR A 356 4.42 1.94 -32.00
CA TYR A 356 3.56 1.10 -32.84
C TYR A 356 3.53 -0.37 -32.39
N THR A 357 4.45 -0.83 -31.55
CA THR A 357 4.58 -2.25 -31.19
C THR A 357 3.29 -2.78 -30.55
N PHE A 358 2.72 -2.04 -29.58
CA PHE A 358 1.46 -2.44 -28.95
C PHE A 358 0.28 -2.47 -29.94
N GLN A 359 0.22 -1.52 -30.88
CA GLN A 359 -0.81 -1.50 -31.91
C GLN A 359 -0.68 -2.68 -32.89
N MET A 360 0.56 -3.05 -33.25
CA MET A 360 0.84 -4.22 -34.09
C MET A 360 0.46 -5.53 -33.38
N LEU A 361 0.69 -5.62 -32.06
CA LEU A 361 0.21 -6.75 -31.25
C LEU A 361 -1.31 -6.87 -31.30
N LEU A 362 -2.04 -5.78 -31.08
CA LEU A 362 -3.51 -5.79 -31.17
C LEU A 362 -4.00 -6.19 -32.57
N TRP A 363 -3.31 -5.75 -33.62
CA TRP A 363 -3.59 -6.18 -34.98
C TRP A 363 -3.34 -7.69 -35.18
N ALA A 364 -2.26 -8.24 -34.61
CA ALA A 364 -1.97 -9.68 -34.68
C ALA A 364 -3.06 -10.50 -33.97
N VAL A 365 -3.53 -10.07 -32.80
CA VAL A 365 -4.65 -10.71 -32.09
C VAL A 365 -5.93 -10.67 -32.93
N LYS A 366 -6.23 -9.54 -33.56
CA LYS A 366 -7.37 -9.42 -34.47
C LYS A 366 -7.22 -10.29 -35.73
N SER A 367 -6.00 -10.43 -36.24
CA SER A 367 -5.72 -11.34 -37.35
C SER A 367 -5.91 -12.81 -36.98
N TYR A 368 -5.66 -13.16 -35.72
CA TYR A 368 -5.79 -14.51 -35.20
C TYR A 368 -7.26 -14.90 -34.92
N TYR A 369 -8.07 -14.02 -34.30
CA TYR A 369 -9.44 -14.29 -33.89
C TYR A 369 -10.51 -13.65 -34.79
N GLY A 370 -10.13 -12.80 -35.72
CA GLY A 370 -11.03 -11.90 -36.45
C GLY A 370 -11.27 -10.58 -35.71
N GLU A 371 -12.10 -9.70 -36.31
CA GLU A 371 -12.46 -8.46 -35.64
C GLU A 371 -13.26 -8.73 -34.35
N PRO A 372 -12.96 -8.02 -33.26
CA PRO A 372 -13.71 -8.16 -32.02
C PRO A 372 -15.14 -7.63 -32.17
N ASP A 373 -16.09 -8.24 -31.46
CA ASP A 373 -17.47 -7.76 -31.42
C ASP A 373 -17.58 -6.45 -30.64
N TYR A 374 -16.70 -6.25 -29.67
CA TYR A 374 -16.57 -5.00 -28.92
C TYR A 374 -15.16 -4.80 -28.39
N VAL A 375 -14.84 -3.56 -28.05
CA VAL A 375 -13.61 -3.19 -27.37
C VAL A 375 -14.00 -2.53 -26.04
N ALA A 376 -13.45 -3.02 -24.92
CA ALA A 376 -13.53 -2.34 -23.65
C ALA A 376 -12.25 -1.52 -23.46
N ASN A 377 -12.43 -0.23 -23.25
CA ASN A 377 -11.32 0.69 -23.08
C ASN A 377 -10.95 0.84 -21.61
N PRO A 378 -9.68 1.08 -21.33
CA PRO A 378 -9.24 1.37 -19.99
C PRO A 378 -9.63 2.78 -19.57
N VAL A 379 -9.99 2.94 -18.31
CA VAL A 379 -10.21 4.27 -17.73
C VAL A 379 -9.49 4.33 -16.39
N PRO A 380 -8.59 5.30 -16.22
CA PRO A 380 -7.89 5.46 -14.97
C PRO A 380 -8.84 5.86 -13.85
N LEU A 381 -8.70 5.24 -12.70
CA LEU A 381 -9.37 5.69 -11.49
C LEU A 381 -8.59 6.88 -10.92
N VAL A 382 -9.16 8.07 -11.03
CA VAL A 382 -8.60 9.29 -10.47
C VAL A 382 -9.53 9.79 -9.36
N ILE A 383 -8.99 9.95 -8.16
CA ILE A 383 -9.74 10.41 -7.00
C ILE A 383 -9.51 11.90 -6.77
N ASN A 384 -10.59 12.65 -6.73
CA ASN A 384 -10.56 14.06 -6.37
C ASN A 384 -10.56 14.22 -4.84
N MET A 385 -9.37 14.28 -4.25
CA MET A 385 -9.17 14.40 -2.82
C MET A 385 -9.94 15.59 -2.20
N THR A 386 -10.10 16.70 -2.93
CA THR A 386 -10.83 17.87 -2.42
C THR A 386 -12.30 17.54 -2.22
N LYS A 387 -12.94 16.87 -3.17
CA LYS A 387 -14.33 16.44 -3.05
C LYS A 387 -14.50 15.35 -1.99
N CYS A 388 -13.55 14.42 -1.89
CA CYS A 388 -13.58 13.40 -0.85
C CYS A 388 -13.44 14.01 0.56
N LEU A 389 -12.58 15.01 0.75
CA LEU A 389 -12.51 15.76 2.01
C LEU A 389 -13.82 16.51 2.34
N GLN A 390 -14.66 16.76 1.35
CA GLN A 390 -15.99 17.35 1.51
C GLN A 390 -17.10 16.32 1.69
N GLY A 391 -16.79 15.02 1.71
CA GLY A 391 -17.73 13.95 2.02
C GLY A 391 -17.96 12.91 0.92
N CYS A 392 -17.29 13.01 -0.24
CA CYS A 392 -17.41 11.99 -1.27
C CYS A 392 -16.54 10.77 -0.93
N TYR A 393 -16.99 9.58 -1.32
CA TYR A 393 -16.28 8.33 -1.07
C TYR A 393 -15.05 8.18 -1.96
N GLY A 394 -13.90 7.78 -1.40
CA GLY A 394 -12.61 7.69 -2.07
C GLY A 394 -12.11 6.26 -2.31
N PHE A 395 -12.92 5.23 -2.07
CA PHE A 395 -12.65 3.80 -2.34
C PHE A 395 -11.35 3.23 -1.75
N GLY A 396 -10.84 3.80 -0.67
CA GLY A 396 -9.61 3.29 -0.06
C GLY A 396 -8.41 3.30 -1.01
N GLU A 397 -8.34 4.28 -1.93
CA GLU A 397 -7.26 4.42 -2.92
C GLU A 397 -5.89 4.20 -2.27
N ASN A 398 -5.02 3.49 -2.94
CA ASN A 398 -3.62 3.32 -2.55
C ASN A 398 -2.71 4.16 -3.46
N ARG A 399 -2.04 5.16 -2.90
CA ARG A 399 -1.14 6.03 -3.67
C ARG A 399 0.09 5.32 -4.25
N ASP A 400 0.40 4.13 -3.76
CA ASP A 400 1.43 3.26 -4.35
C ASP A 400 0.93 2.51 -5.57
N THR A 401 -0.34 2.68 -5.95
CA THR A 401 -0.99 1.94 -7.02
C THR A 401 -1.57 2.89 -8.05
N ALA A 402 -1.33 2.61 -9.32
CA ALA A 402 -2.15 3.12 -10.40
C ALA A 402 -3.30 2.13 -10.62
N TYR A 403 -4.54 2.63 -10.59
CA TYR A 403 -5.74 1.85 -10.83
C TYR A 403 -6.30 2.18 -12.20
N ILE A 404 -6.57 1.16 -13.00
CA ILE A 404 -7.20 1.29 -14.30
C ILE A 404 -8.36 0.27 -14.37
N ASN A 405 -9.55 0.76 -14.63
CA ASN A 405 -10.75 -0.07 -14.78
C ASN A 405 -11.15 -0.17 -16.26
N THR A 406 -12.08 -1.05 -16.58
CA THR A 406 -12.72 -1.07 -17.90
C THR A 406 -13.93 -0.14 -17.95
N ASP A 407 -14.18 0.47 -19.12
CA ASP A 407 -15.33 1.36 -19.36
C ASP A 407 -16.67 0.62 -19.45
N LYS A 408 -16.64 -0.70 -19.46
CA LYS A 408 -17.83 -1.58 -19.53
C LYS A 408 -17.52 -2.99 -19.03
N THR A 409 -18.58 -3.72 -18.73
CA THR A 409 -18.50 -5.15 -18.43
C THR A 409 -18.13 -5.97 -19.65
N ILE A 410 -17.47 -7.08 -19.41
CA ILE A 410 -17.11 -8.10 -20.38
C ILE A 410 -18.14 -9.23 -20.27
N GLU A 411 -18.89 -9.46 -21.33
CA GLU A 411 -19.90 -10.52 -21.36
C GLU A 411 -19.25 -11.87 -21.67
N LEU A 412 -19.59 -12.89 -20.86
CA LEU A 412 -19.10 -14.27 -20.97
C LEU A 412 -20.24 -15.29 -20.94
N ALA A 413 -21.50 -14.83 -21.10
CA ALA A 413 -22.70 -15.65 -20.93
C ALA A 413 -22.94 -16.66 -22.08
N GLY A 414 -22.45 -16.36 -23.27
CA GLY A 414 -22.64 -17.20 -24.45
C GLY A 414 -21.64 -18.35 -24.54
N ALA A 415 -22.07 -19.49 -25.06
CA ALA A 415 -21.17 -20.59 -25.36
C ALA A 415 -20.09 -20.14 -26.37
N GLY A 416 -18.85 -20.14 -25.95
CA GLY A 416 -17.71 -19.69 -26.75
C GLY A 416 -17.40 -18.20 -26.65
N ASP A 417 -18.11 -17.43 -25.82
CA ASP A 417 -17.73 -16.05 -25.53
C ASP A 417 -16.39 -15.99 -24.80
N PHE A 418 -15.58 -15.02 -25.17
CA PHE A 418 -14.29 -14.78 -24.51
C PHE A 418 -13.80 -13.35 -24.73
N ALA A 419 -12.83 -12.98 -23.97
CA ALA A 419 -12.10 -11.72 -24.15
C ALA A 419 -10.59 -11.95 -24.15
N VAL A 420 -9.87 -11.09 -24.85
CA VAL A 420 -8.39 -11.05 -24.83
C VAL A 420 -7.96 -9.74 -24.20
N VAL A 421 -7.26 -9.82 -23.10
CA VAL A 421 -6.70 -8.69 -22.36
C VAL A 421 -5.25 -8.51 -22.81
N CYS A 422 -4.94 -7.41 -23.49
CA CYS A 422 -3.59 -7.09 -23.92
C CYS A 422 -3.09 -5.82 -23.24
N GLY A 423 -1.83 -5.79 -22.83
CA GLY A 423 -1.21 -4.63 -22.17
C GLY A 423 0.32 -4.73 -22.12
N ALA A 424 0.93 -3.77 -21.44
CA ALA A 424 2.35 -3.79 -21.15
C ALA A 424 2.66 -4.60 -19.87
N ASN A 425 3.78 -5.29 -19.87
CA ASN A 425 4.32 -5.90 -18.67
C ASN A 425 5.13 -4.84 -17.89
N HIS A 426 4.43 -4.11 -17.04
CA HIS A 426 4.98 -2.99 -16.27
C HIS A 426 6.14 -3.39 -15.34
N LEU A 427 6.22 -4.68 -14.92
CA LEU A 427 7.36 -5.20 -14.18
C LEU A 427 8.62 -5.20 -15.03
N LEU A 428 8.56 -5.79 -16.22
CA LEU A 428 9.71 -5.91 -17.13
C LEU A 428 10.18 -4.54 -17.60
N LEU A 429 9.27 -3.58 -17.71
CA LEU A 429 9.58 -2.20 -18.05
C LEU A 429 10.09 -1.37 -16.86
N GLY A 430 10.08 -1.92 -15.64
CA GLY A 430 10.58 -1.23 -14.45
C GLY A 430 9.65 -0.15 -13.87
N TYR A 431 8.37 -0.15 -14.28
CA TYR A 431 7.36 0.80 -13.77
C TYR A 431 6.62 0.30 -12.54
N ALA A 432 6.75 -0.97 -12.21
CA ALA A 432 6.12 -1.57 -11.04
C ALA A 432 7.02 -2.61 -10.37
N VAL A 433 6.81 -2.84 -9.07
CA VAL A 433 7.36 -4.01 -8.36
C VAL A 433 6.36 -5.16 -8.33
N TYR A 434 5.08 -4.86 -8.53
CA TYR A 434 4.00 -5.84 -8.56
C TYR A 434 2.86 -5.32 -9.41
N THR A 435 2.24 -6.22 -10.19
CA THR A 435 1.02 -5.90 -10.94
C THR A 435 -0.03 -6.99 -10.77
N SER A 436 -1.30 -6.60 -10.76
CA SER A 436 -2.39 -7.56 -10.83
C SER A 436 -3.48 -7.10 -11.78
N VAL A 437 -4.09 -8.05 -12.45
CA VAL A 437 -5.29 -7.85 -13.24
C VAL A 437 -6.39 -8.68 -12.60
N GLY A 438 -7.17 -8.04 -11.75
CA GLY A 438 -8.30 -8.67 -11.06
C GLY A 438 -9.51 -8.77 -11.98
N ILE A 439 -10.17 -9.90 -11.95
CA ILE A 439 -11.43 -10.18 -12.66
C ILE A 439 -12.53 -10.27 -11.59
N PHE A 440 -13.53 -9.41 -11.68
CA PHE A 440 -14.59 -9.27 -10.69
C PHE A 440 -15.94 -9.51 -11.35
N ASN A 441 -16.86 -10.13 -10.64
CA ASN A 441 -18.25 -10.14 -11.08
C ASN A 441 -18.90 -8.75 -10.88
N THR A 442 -20.12 -8.59 -11.33
CA THR A 442 -20.86 -7.31 -11.24
C THR A 442 -21.18 -6.88 -9.80
N SER A 443 -21.10 -7.77 -8.82
CA SER A 443 -21.24 -7.44 -7.39
C SER A 443 -19.91 -7.08 -6.71
N GLY A 444 -18.79 -7.03 -7.46
CA GLY A 444 -17.47 -6.66 -6.92
C GLY A 444 -16.70 -7.80 -6.26
N LEU A 445 -17.21 -9.05 -6.34
CA LEU A 445 -16.50 -10.21 -5.85
C LEU A 445 -15.43 -10.63 -6.86
N ALA A 446 -14.19 -10.87 -6.40
CA ALA A 446 -13.12 -11.39 -7.24
C ALA A 446 -13.44 -12.82 -7.70
N VAL A 447 -13.41 -13.05 -9.01
CA VAL A 447 -13.69 -14.35 -9.64
C VAL A 447 -12.48 -14.89 -10.41
N GLY A 448 -11.40 -14.11 -10.50
CA GLY A 448 -10.16 -14.54 -11.14
C GLY A 448 -9.09 -13.47 -11.07
N VAL A 449 -7.87 -13.85 -11.44
CA VAL A 449 -6.72 -12.95 -11.52
C VAL A 449 -5.79 -13.37 -12.64
N ILE A 450 -5.26 -12.43 -13.41
CA ILE A 450 -4.15 -12.66 -14.34
C ILE A 450 -2.86 -12.33 -13.57
N THR A 451 -2.07 -13.36 -13.30
CA THR A 451 -0.80 -13.24 -12.57
C THR A 451 0.32 -12.73 -13.47
N ASP A 452 1.43 -12.33 -12.87
CA ASP A 452 2.60 -11.88 -13.65
C ASP A 452 3.24 -13.05 -14.42
N GLU A 453 3.19 -14.28 -13.89
CA GLU A 453 3.63 -15.48 -14.61
C GLU A 453 2.81 -15.73 -15.89
N MET A 454 1.48 -15.57 -15.83
CA MET A 454 0.61 -15.71 -17.00
C MET A 454 0.89 -14.65 -18.09
N LYS A 455 1.38 -13.49 -17.70
CA LYS A 455 1.75 -12.42 -18.66
C LYS A 455 3.01 -12.75 -19.42
N LEU A 456 3.95 -13.49 -18.80
CA LEU A 456 5.25 -13.81 -19.41
C LEU A 456 5.09 -14.55 -20.74
N ASN A 457 5.68 -14.00 -21.80
CA ASN A 457 5.65 -14.55 -23.16
C ASN A 457 4.27 -14.74 -23.81
N SER A 458 3.18 -14.32 -23.15
CA SER A 458 1.82 -14.52 -23.69
C SER A 458 1.58 -13.73 -24.99
N ALA A 459 2.14 -12.53 -25.12
CA ALA A 459 2.07 -11.78 -26.36
C ALA A 459 2.82 -12.44 -27.53
N SER A 460 3.91 -13.15 -27.24
CA SER A 460 4.69 -13.88 -28.26
C SER A 460 3.90 -15.00 -28.92
N HIS A 461 2.83 -15.49 -28.27
CA HIS A 461 1.92 -16.47 -28.87
C HIS A 461 1.22 -15.88 -30.12
N PHE A 462 0.90 -14.60 -30.12
CA PHE A 462 0.19 -13.94 -31.24
C PHE A 462 1.15 -13.27 -32.22
N ALA A 463 2.28 -12.77 -31.74
CA ALA A 463 3.18 -11.95 -32.52
C ALA A 463 4.67 -12.21 -32.24
N PRO A 464 5.17 -13.45 -32.50
CA PRO A 464 6.53 -13.85 -32.09
C PRO A 464 7.66 -13.07 -32.75
N HIS A 465 7.36 -12.35 -33.82
CA HIS A 465 8.36 -11.59 -34.60
C HIS A 465 8.38 -10.09 -34.29
N LEU A 466 7.49 -9.62 -33.42
CA LEU A 466 7.50 -8.20 -33.05
C LEU A 466 8.69 -7.89 -32.13
N PRO A 467 9.41 -6.81 -32.36
CA PRO A 467 10.41 -6.33 -31.43
C PRO A 467 9.73 -5.98 -30.09
N GLU A 468 10.44 -6.17 -28.99
CA GLU A 468 9.99 -5.85 -27.63
C GLU A 468 8.67 -6.52 -27.22
N VAL A 469 8.22 -7.57 -27.94
CA VAL A 469 6.96 -8.28 -27.63
C VAL A 469 6.99 -8.94 -26.26
N SER A 470 8.17 -9.29 -25.75
CA SER A 470 8.34 -9.82 -24.39
C SER A 470 7.94 -8.83 -23.29
N ASN A 471 7.95 -7.54 -23.60
CA ASN A 471 7.51 -6.46 -22.71
C ASN A 471 5.99 -6.25 -22.72
N LEU A 472 5.28 -7.04 -23.53
CA LEU A 472 3.83 -7.00 -23.70
C LEU A 472 3.21 -8.34 -23.28
N TYR A 473 1.91 -8.33 -23.03
CA TYR A 473 1.14 -9.54 -22.78
C TYR A 473 -0.21 -9.50 -23.47
N CYS A 474 -0.76 -10.72 -23.72
CA CYS A 474 -2.15 -10.95 -24.10
C CYS A 474 -2.63 -12.24 -23.44
N VAL A 475 -3.67 -12.16 -22.61
CA VAL A 475 -4.25 -13.28 -21.87
C VAL A 475 -5.73 -13.38 -22.16
N GLU A 476 -6.23 -14.60 -22.39
CA GLU A 476 -7.65 -14.86 -22.60
C GLU A 476 -8.40 -14.93 -21.27
N ILE A 477 -9.64 -14.44 -21.24
CA ILE A 477 -10.62 -14.70 -20.18
C ILE A 477 -11.77 -15.47 -20.83
N ARG A 478 -12.05 -16.68 -20.33
CA ARG A 478 -13.09 -17.57 -20.89
C ARG A 478 -13.83 -18.33 -19.80
N SER A 479 -15.06 -18.71 -20.06
CA SER A 479 -15.78 -19.66 -19.20
C SER A 479 -15.17 -21.06 -19.19
N ASP A 480 -14.36 -21.40 -20.19
CA ASP A 480 -13.72 -22.70 -20.37
C ASP A 480 -12.36 -22.53 -21.06
N CYS A 481 -11.28 -22.70 -20.31
CA CYS A 481 -9.92 -22.61 -20.83
C CYS A 481 -9.39 -23.91 -21.43
N HIS A 482 -9.90 -25.08 -21.00
CA HIS A 482 -9.31 -26.40 -21.33
C HIS A 482 -7.77 -26.38 -21.21
N ASP A 483 -7.06 -26.83 -22.26
CA ASP A 483 -5.60 -26.87 -22.34
C ASP A 483 -5.00 -25.61 -23.00
N ARG A 484 -5.72 -24.47 -23.02
CA ARG A 484 -5.24 -23.24 -23.66
C ARG A 484 -4.14 -22.58 -22.82
N PRO A 485 -2.99 -22.28 -23.42
CA PRO A 485 -2.01 -21.47 -22.73
C PRO A 485 -2.54 -20.04 -22.55
N PHE A 486 -2.08 -19.38 -21.50
CA PHE A 486 -2.42 -17.96 -21.22
C PHE A 486 -3.92 -17.68 -21.17
N CYS A 487 -4.69 -18.54 -20.52
CA CYS A 487 -6.12 -18.43 -20.35
C CYS A 487 -6.50 -18.44 -18.86
N VAL A 488 -7.40 -17.55 -18.47
CA VAL A 488 -7.99 -17.50 -17.12
C VAL A 488 -9.46 -17.86 -17.21
N GLN A 489 -9.85 -18.84 -16.41
CA GLN A 489 -11.23 -19.23 -16.24
C GLN A 489 -11.75 -18.62 -14.92
N PRO A 490 -12.84 -17.83 -14.92
CA PRO A 490 -13.50 -17.39 -13.70
C PRO A 490 -13.91 -18.58 -12.82
N ILE A 491 -13.74 -18.44 -11.51
CA ILE A 491 -13.95 -19.53 -10.54
C ILE A 491 -15.40 -20.05 -10.53
N PHE A 492 -16.37 -19.19 -10.88
CA PHE A 492 -17.79 -19.55 -10.89
C PHE A 492 -18.29 -19.74 -12.32
N ASN A 493 -18.89 -20.89 -12.60
CA ASN A 493 -19.39 -21.26 -13.95
C ASN A 493 -20.61 -20.45 -14.41
N ASP A 494 -21.26 -19.70 -13.54
CA ASP A 494 -22.45 -18.89 -13.78
C ASP A 494 -22.16 -17.38 -13.89
N VAL A 495 -20.88 -17.03 -14.07
CA VAL A 495 -20.49 -15.62 -14.26
C VAL A 495 -20.82 -15.19 -15.69
N GLU A 496 -21.91 -14.44 -15.85
CA GLU A 496 -22.37 -13.94 -17.14
C GLU A 496 -21.59 -12.73 -17.63
N ALA A 497 -21.08 -11.91 -16.70
CA ALA A 497 -20.32 -10.70 -17.01
C ALA A 497 -19.29 -10.39 -15.94
N VAL A 498 -18.15 -9.86 -16.36
CA VAL A 498 -17.05 -9.49 -15.47
C VAL A 498 -16.58 -8.05 -15.72
N LEU A 499 -16.04 -7.46 -14.67
CA LEU A 499 -15.23 -6.23 -14.71
C LEU A 499 -13.77 -6.59 -14.57
N VAL A 500 -12.91 -5.88 -15.26
CA VAL A 500 -11.45 -6.06 -15.14
C VAL A 500 -10.85 -4.81 -14.55
N GLN A 501 -10.10 -4.99 -13.47
CA GLN A 501 -9.38 -3.92 -12.80
C GLN A 501 -7.89 -4.22 -12.79
N TYR A 502 -7.11 -3.25 -13.24
CA TYR A 502 -5.66 -3.30 -13.25
C TYR A 502 -5.12 -2.53 -12.05
N ARG A 503 -4.14 -3.11 -11.39
CA ARG A 503 -3.38 -2.49 -10.32
C ARG A 503 -1.91 -2.60 -10.63
N ILE A 504 -1.27 -1.45 -10.79
CA ILE A 504 0.16 -1.33 -11.07
C ILE A 504 0.79 -0.69 -9.84
N ASN A 505 1.47 -1.51 -9.04
CA ASN A 505 1.93 -1.12 -7.72
C ASN A 505 3.39 -0.74 -7.71
N LEU A 506 3.66 0.37 -7.08
CA LEU A 506 4.95 0.83 -6.60
C LEU A 506 6.04 0.87 -7.67
N ASN A 507 6.23 2.04 -8.25
CA ASN A 507 7.37 2.29 -9.11
C ASN A 507 8.65 2.35 -8.27
N PRO A 508 9.66 1.49 -8.53
CA PRO A 508 10.88 1.42 -7.73
C PRO A 508 11.69 2.71 -7.74
N ASN A 509 11.60 3.49 -8.82
CA ASN A 509 12.35 4.75 -8.98
C ASN A 509 11.75 5.88 -8.14
N THR A 510 10.41 5.99 -8.12
CA THR A 510 9.71 7.06 -7.37
C THR A 510 9.36 6.65 -5.95
N LYS A 511 9.34 5.35 -5.65
CA LYS A 511 8.88 4.75 -4.38
C LYS A 511 7.41 5.07 -4.08
N THR A 512 6.62 5.36 -5.10
CA THR A 512 5.18 5.58 -5.10
C THR A 512 4.57 4.84 -6.29
N GLY A 513 3.26 4.84 -6.45
CA GLY A 513 2.63 4.31 -7.66
C GLY A 513 3.07 5.07 -8.92
N PRO A 514 3.13 4.41 -10.06
CA PRO A 514 3.43 5.08 -11.33
C PRO A 514 2.35 6.10 -11.69
N ALA A 515 2.72 7.08 -12.50
CA ALA A 515 1.75 8.00 -13.08
C ALA A 515 0.99 7.29 -14.21
N VAL A 516 -0.33 7.40 -14.23
CA VAL A 516 -1.16 6.67 -15.20
C VAL A 516 -0.94 7.13 -16.64
N ASP A 517 -0.50 8.36 -16.86
CA ASP A 517 -0.18 8.94 -18.17
C ASP A 517 1.17 8.48 -18.73
N GLU A 518 2.00 7.82 -17.92
CA GLU A 518 3.28 7.23 -18.36
C GLU A 518 3.13 5.76 -18.78
N LEU A 519 1.97 5.14 -18.49
CA LEU A 519 1.72 3.72 -18.72
C LEU A 519 1.08 3.45 -20.09
N ILE A 520 1.39 2.31 -20.69
CA ILE A 520 0.59 1.73 -21.77
C ILE A 520 -0.63 1.09 -21.15
N TRP A 521 -1.79 1.68 -21.41
CA TRP A 521 -3.03 1.18 -20.86
C TRP A 521 -3.47 -0.12 -21.55
N PRO A 522 -3.95 -1.10 -20.80
CA PRO A 522 -4.41 -2.36 -21.36
C PRO A 522 -5.69 -2.15 -22.17
N ILE A 523 -5.88 -2.96 -23.20
CA ILE A 523 -7.09 -2.98 -24.04
C ILE A 523 -7.68 -4.39 -23.98
N ILE A 524 -9.00 -4.46 -23.95
CA ILE A 524 -9.73 -5.71 -23.97
C ILE A 524 -10.53 -5.84 -25.26
N LEU A 525 -10.28 -6.93 -25.98
CA LEU A 525 -10.98 -7.32 -27.20
C LEU A 525 -11.97 -8.41 -26.86
N GLY A 526 -13.28 -8.12 -26.95
CA GLY A 526 -14.35 -9.08 -26.64
C GLY A 526 -14.88 -9.76 -27.89
N TYR A 527 -15.12 -11.08 -27.80
CA TYR A 527 -15.56 -11.94 -28.88
C TYR A 527 -16.77 -12.76 -28.43
N ARG A 528 -17.81 -12.82 -29.27
CA ARG A 528 -19.03 -13.57 -29.01
C ARG A 528 -19.10 -14.83 -29.86
N GLY A 529 -19.52 -15.92 -29.25
CA GLY A 529 -19.76 -17.23 -29.90
C GLY A 529 -18.48 -17.93 -30.39
N PRO A 530 -18.65 -19.10 -31.02
CA PRO A 530 -17.52 -19.89 -31.51
C PRO A 530 -16.79 -19.18 -32.64
N ARG A 531 -15.48 -19.00 -32.48
CA ARG A 531 -14.59 -18.47 -33.51
C ARG A 531 -13.83 -19.62 -34.18
N VAL A 532 -13.83 -19.61 -35.50
CA VAL A 532 -12.94 -20.51 -36.26
C VAL A 532 -11.56 -19.89 -36.28
N PHE A 533 -10.60 -20.57 -35.68
CA PHE A 533 -9.20 -20.16 -35.74
C PHE A 533 -8.71 -20.31 -37.20
N GLN A 534 -8.19 -19.25 -37.77
CA GLN A 534 -7.60 -19.25 -39.11
C GLN A 534 -6.14 -19.67 -39.07
#